data_3269e6b294ba06bc0c39206eb5020895
#
_entry.id   3269e6b294ba06bc0c39206eb5020895
#
_cell.length_a   1.000
_cell.length_b   1.000
_cell.length_c   1.000
_cell.angle_alpha   90.00
_cell.angle_beta   90.00
_cell.angle_gamma   90.00
#
_symmetry.space_group_name_H-M   'P 1'
#
loop_
_entity.id
_entity.type
_entity.pdbx_description
1 polymer ?
#
loop_
_entity_poly.entity_id
_entity_poly.type
_entity_poly.pdbx_seq_one_letter_code
_entity_poly.pdbx_strand_id
1 'polypeptide(L)'
;MVRLPTRRPCQRNMKVADLPTAIFLMGPTASGKTDLAIALCQALPCDIISVDSALIYRGMDIGTAKPTAAELAQAPHRLIDILDPAMSYSAADFCRDALREMKEIADRGRIPLLVGGTMLYFKALLEGLSPLPSADPAIRAEIEAEAARLGWQALHDELVRIDPVAGARIHPNDPQRLSRALEVYRISGKT
;
A
#
# COMPACT_ATOMS: atom_id res chain seq x y z
N MET A 1 32.96 0.27 -0.02
CA MET A 1 32.12 -0.95 0.16
C MET A 1 31.07 -0.62 1.22
N VAL A 2 29.92 -0.04 0.78
CA VAL A 2 28.83 0.39 1.66
C VAL A 2 27.88 -0.80 1.84
N ARG A 3 27.81 -1.35 3.07
CA ARG A 3 26.83 -2.37 3.42
C ARG A 3 25.46 -1.72 3.49
N LEU A 4 24.58 -2.06 2.53
CA LEU A 4 23.16 -1.77 2.62
C LEU A 4 22.58 -2.53 3.84
N PRO A 5 21.73 -1.89 4.65
CA PRO A 5 21.09 -2.57 5.77
C PRO A 5 20.15 -3.66 5.25
N THR A 6 20.36 -4.88 5.70
CA THR A 6 19.46 -6.02 5.47
C THR A 6 18.07 -5.68 6.01
N ARG A 7 17.10 -5.47 5.10
CA ARG A 7 15.70 -5.24 5.45
C ARG A 7 15.18 -6.49 6.19
N ARG A 8 14.83 -6.33 7.46
CA ARG A 8 14.13 -7.39 8.21
C ARG A 8 12.74 -7.59 7.59
N PRO A 9 12.29 -8.83 7.38
CA PRO A 9 10.94 -9.07 6.91
C PRO A 9 9.94 -8.52 7.93
N CYS A 10 8.89 -7.86 7.43
CA CYS A 10 7.76 -7.39 8.23
C CYS A 10 7.25 -8.56 9.08
N GLN A 11 7.14 -8.35 10.38
CA GLN A 11 6.94 -9.40 11.38
C GLN A 11 5.77 -10.32 10.99
N ARG A 12 6.09 -11.60 10.77
CA ARG A 12 5.11 -12.68 10.77
C ARG A 12 4.43 -12.68 12.15
N ASN A 13 3.10 -12.60 12.18
CA ASN A 13 2.23 -12.86 13.33
C ASN A 13 1.81 -11.69 14.23
N MET A 14 1.61 -10.48 13.73
CA MET A 14 0.68 -9.61 14.47
C MET A 14 -0.75 -10.05 14.13
N LYS A 15 -1.46 -10.63 15.10
CA LYS A 15 -2.89 -10.91 14.98
C LYS A 15 -3.64 -9.57 15.02
N VAL A 16 -4.80 -9.50 14.36
CA VAL A 16 -5.69 -8.32 14.44
C VAL A 16 -5.97 -7.92 15.90
N ALA A 17 -5.96 -8.89 16.82
CA ALA A 17 -6.08 -8.68 18.27
C ALA A 17 -4.94 -7.87 18.91
N ASP A 18 -3.79 -7.74 18.24
CA ASP A 18 -2.62 -7.01 18.75
C ASP A 18 -2.60 -5.55 18.27
N LEU A 19 -3.55 -5.15 17.40
CA LEU A 19 -3.67 -3.79 16.93
C LEU A 19 -4.32 -2.90 18.02
N PRO A 20 -3.87 -1.65 18.20
CA PRO A 20 -4.57 -0.72 19.06
C PRO A 20 -5.98 -0.46 18.48
N THR A 21 -6.94 -0.19 19.35
CA THR A 21 -8.27 0.21 18.93
C THR A 21 -8.17 1.42 18.02
N ALA A 22 -8.74 1.34 16.82
CA ALA A 22 -8.64 2.36 15.79
C ALA A 22 -9.97 2.53 15.05
N ILE A 23 -10.18 3.69 14.45
CA ILE A 23 -11.33 3.98 13.59
C ILE A 23 -10.86 3.93 12.14
N PHE A 24 -11.58 3.23 11.26
CA PHE A 24 -11.32 3.17 9.82
C PHE A 24 -12.41 3.92 9.06
N LEU A 25 -12.05 5.02 8.42
CA LEU A 25 -12.90 5.82 7.56
C LEU A 25 -12.53 5.58 6.09
N MET A 26 -13.21 4.64 5.48
CA MET A 26 -12.96 4.16 4.11
C MET A 26 -14.00 4.73 3.14
N GLY A 27 -13.60 4.97 1.90
CA GLY A 27 -14.52 5.36 0.84
C GLY A 27 -13.83 5.89 -0.40
N PRO A 28 -14.54 6.05 -1.53
CA PRO A 28 -13.98 6.58 -2.76
C PRO A 28 -13.53 8.04 -2.62
N THR A 29 -12.72 8.51 -3.57
CA THR A 29 -12.33 9.93 -3.65
C THR A 29 -13.59 10.81 -3.78
N ALA A 30 -13.54 12.02 -3.23
CA ALA A 30 -14.64 13.00 -3.22
C ALA A 30 -15.92 12.55 -2.48
N SER A 31 -15.83 11.63 -1.52
CA SER A 31 -16.96 11.21 -0.67
C SER A 31 -17.10 11.96 0.65
N GLY A 32 -16.42 13.11 0.82
CA GLY A 32 -16.49 13.91 2.05
C GLY A 32 -15.71 13.35 3.25
N LYS A 33 -14.80 12.39 3.03
CA LYS A 33 -14.02 11.78 4.14
C LYS A 33 -13.17 12.79 4.90
N THR A 34 -12.57 13.76 4.21
CA THR A 34 -11.69 14.75 4.83
C THR A 34 -12.46 15.61 5.84
N ASP A 35 -13.61 16.14 5.45
CA ASP A 35 -14.46 16.97 6.33
C ASP A 35 -14.92 16.15 7.54
N LEU A 36 -15.36 14.90 7.31
CA LEU A 36 -15.78 14.01 8.39
C LEU A 36 -14.62 13.66 9.32
N ALA A 37 -13.42 13.42 8.80
CA ALA A 37 -12.25 13.13 9.61
C ALA A 37 -11.86 14.33 10.49
N ILE A 38 -11.90 15.54 9.95
CA ILE A 38 -11.66 16.78 10.71
C ILE A 38 -12.70 16.94 11.81
N ALA A 39 -13.99 16.74 11.50
CA ALA A 39 -15.07 16.82 12.51
C ALA A 39 -14.90 15.76 13.62
N LEU A 40 -14.46 14.54 13.26
CA LEU A 40 -14.16 13.50 14.25
C LEU A 40 -12.99 13.88 15.15
N CYS A 41 -11.93 14.49 14.62
CA CYS A 41 -10.79 14.94 15.43
C CYS A 41 -11.15 16.11 16.37
N GLN A 42 -12.15 16.91 16.00
CA GLN A 42 -12.68 17.97 16.88
C GLN A 42 -13.57 17.43 18.00
N ALA A 43 -14.30 16.33 17.75
CA ALA A 43 -15.23 15.73 18.69
C ALA A 43 -14.60 14.64 19.59
N LEU A 44 -13.56 13.97 19.10
CA LEU A 44 -12.93 12.83 19.76
C LEU A 44 -11.40 13.02 19.83
N PRO A 45 -10.70 12.40 20.77
CA PRO A 45 -9.25 12.46 20.87
C PRO A 45 -8.58 11.60 19.78
N CYS A 46 -8.86 11.90 18.49
CA CYS A 46 -8.31 11.17 17.36
C CYS A 46 -7.10 11.87 16.74
N ASP A 47 -6.19 11.09 16.14
CA ASP A 47 -5.14 11.55 15.23
C ASP A 47 -5.27 10.83 13.89
N ILE A 48 -5.19 11.59 12.78
CA ILE A 48 -5.41 11.06 11.44
C ILE A 48 -4.13 10.40 10.90
N ILE A 49 -4.31 9.22 10.30
CA ILE A 49 -3.31 8.53 9.45
C ILE A 49 -3.90 8.42 8.05
N SER A 50 -3.23 9.01 7.06
CA SER A 50 -3.65 8.93 5.66
C SER A 50 -3.43 7.51 5.11
N VAL A 51 -4.47 6.96 4.46
CA VAL A 51 -4.45 5.64 3.81
C VAL A 51 -4.63 5.83 2.30
N ASP A 52 -3.62 6.48 1.71
CA ASP A 52 -3.63 6.83 0.30
C ASP A 52 -2.26 6.61 -0.35
N SER A 53 -2.25 6.02 -1.55
CA SER A 53 -1.03 5.67 -2.28
C SER A 53 -0.42 6.85 -3.05
N ALA A 54 -1.13 7.97 -3.17
CA ALA A 54 -0.65 9.16 -3.85
C ALA A 54 -0.24 10.27 -2.87
N LEU A 55 -0.99 10.45 -1.78
CA LEU A 55 -0.74 11.51 -0.81
C LEU A 55 0.58 11.39 -0.05
N ILE A 56 1.17 10.18 -0.05
CA ILE A 56 2.46 9.89 0.56
C ILE A 56 3.63 10.66 -0.10
N TYR A 57 3.48 11.07 -1.36
CA TYR A 57 4.53 11.69 -2.15
C TYR A 57 4.53 13.21 -2.04
N ARG A 58 5.72 13.79 -1.83
CA ARG A 58 5.93 15.23 -1.80
C ARG A 58 5.66 15.86 -3.16
N GLY A 59 4.98 17.03 -3.17
CA GLY A 59 4.73 17.79 -4.37
C GLY A 59 3.70 17.18 -5.33
N MET A 60 3.09 16.04 -5.00
CA MET A 60 1.97 15.49 -5.76
C MET A 60 0.65 16.04 -5.23
N ASP A 61 0.40 17.34 -5.48
CA ASP A 61 -0.72 18.08 -4.86
C ASP A 61 -1.92 18.22 -5.82
N ILE A 62 -1.65 18.17 -7.14
CA ILE A 62 -2.69 18.37 -8.15
C ILE A 62 -3.32 17.02 -8.52
N GLY A 63 -4.64 16.94 -8.50
CA GLY A 63 -5.38 15.73 -8.89
C GLY A 63 -5.39 14.59 -7.86
N THR A 64 -4.77 14.79 -6.70
CA THR A 64 -4.67 13.77 -5.64
C THR A 64 -5.66 13.96 -4.50
N ALA A 65 -6.44 15.05 -4.52
CA ALA A 65 -7.31 15.45 -3.41
C ALA A 65 -6.57 15.55 -2.06
N LYS A 66 -5.31 16.01 -2.10
CA LYS A 66 -4.51 16.23 -0.90
C LYS A 66 -5.16 17.33 -0.06
N PRO A 67 -5.26 17.16 1.28
CA PRO A 67 -5.77 18.19 2.16
C PRO A 67 -5.00 19.50 2.02
N THR A 68 -5.72 20.61 2.04
CA THR A 68 -5.15 21.95 2.00
C THR A 68 -4.37 22.28 3.28
N ALA A 69 -3.51 23.28 3.23
CA ALA A 69 -2.79 23.74 4.41
C ALA A 69 -3.74 24.16 5.56
N ALA A 70 -4.92 24.71 5.24
CA ALA A 70 -5.93 25.06 6.22
C ALA A 70 -6.57 23.83 6.89
N GLU A 71 -6.84 22.77 6.13
CA GLU A 71 -7.34 21.50 6.65
C GLU A 71 -6.28 20.79 7.50
N LEU A 72 -5.03 20.75 7.03
CA LEU A 72 -3.91 20.19 7.80
C LEU A 72 -3.64 20.95 9.11
N ALA A 73 -3.87 22.26 9.14
CA ALA A 73 -3.76 23.05 10.37
C ALA A 73 -4.87 22.73 11.38
N GLN A 74 -6.07 22.36 10.92
CA GLN A 74 -7.18 21.95 11.78
C GLN A 74 -7.02 20.52 12.30
N ALA A 75 -6.55 19.61 11.46
CA ALA A 75 -6.34 18.21 11.80
C ALA A 75 -5.08 17.70 11.07
N PRO A 76 -3.92 17.67 11.72
CA PRO A 76 -2.70 17.16 11.11
C PRO A 76 -2.85 15.70 10.69
N HIS A 77 -2.44 15.40 9.46
CA HIS A 77 -2.47 14.05 8.91
C HIS A 77 -1.06 13.48 8.90
N ARG A 78 -0.92 12.26 9.39
CA ARG A 78 0.33 11.47 9.27
C ARG A 78 0.36 10.72 7.95
N LEU A 79 1.55 10.36 7.49
CA LEU A 79 1.81 9.66 6.23
C LEU A 79 1.38 10.45 4.99
N ILE A 80 1.51 11.77 5.04
CA ILE A 80 1.42 12.69 3.89
C ILE A 80 2.80 13.32 3.66
N ASP A 81 3.20 13.50 2.39
CA ASP A 81 4.43 14.20 1.99
C ASP A 81 5.73 13.65 2.62
N ILE A 82 5.82 12.34 2.85
CA ILE A 82 6.98 11.74 3.50
C ILE A 82 7.99 11.16 2.51
N LEU A 83 7.62 10.92 1.24
CA LEU A 83 8.47 10.30 0.24
C LEU A 83 8.71 11.19 -0.99
N ASP A 84 9.87 10.99 -1.63
CA ASP A 84 10.14 11.51 -2.95
C ASP A 84 9.37 10.69 -4.00
N PRO A 85 8.77 11.33 -5.04
CA PRO A 85 8.06 10.61 -6.11
C PRO A 85 8.90 9.56 -6.86
N ALA A 86 10.22 9.69 -6.87
CA ALA A 86 11.12 8.68 -7.45
C ALA A 86 11.23 7.40 -6.61
N MET A 87 10.73 7.40 -5.38
CA MET A 87 10.78 6.25 -4.49
C MET A 87 9.51 5.41 -4.59
N SER A 88 9.65 4.09 -4.59
CA SER A 88 8.49 3.20 -4.53
C SER A 88 7.99 3.04 -3.09
N TYR A 89 6.66 2.97 -2.92
CA TYR A 89 6.01 2.71 -1.65
C TYR A 89 5.02 1.56 -1.77
N SER A 90 5.33 0.46 -1.14
CA SER A 90 4.53 -0.76 -1.21
C SER A 90 3.49 -0.84 -0.08
N ALA A 91 2.50 -1.74 -0.21
CA ALA A 91 1.57 -2.04 0.87
C ALA A 91 2.28 -2.56 2.14
N ALA A 92 3.44 -3.22 2.01
CA ALA A 92 4.25 -3.65 3.16
C ALA A 92 4.90 -2.46 3.86
N ASP A 93 5.39 -1.46 3.11
CA ASP A 93 5.93 -0.23 3.68
C ASP A 93 4.83 0.54 4.41
N PHE A 94 3.64 0.66 3.79
CA PHE A 94 2.48 1.27 4.42
C PHE A 94 2.11 0.57 5.74
N CYS A 95 1.98 -0.76 5.76
CA CYS A 95 1.64 -1.49 6.99
C CYS A 95 2.64 -1.24 8.10
N ARG A 96 3.94 -1.28 7.79
CA ARG A 96 5.01 -1.01 8.77
C ARG A 96 4.87 0.40 9.36
N ASP A 97 4.70 1.40 8.49
CA ASP A 97 4.64 2.80 8.92
C ASP A 97 3.32 3.11 9.63
N ALA A 98 2.18 2.61 9.13
CA ALA A 98 0.88 2.77 9.77
C ALA A 98 0.86 2.15 11.18
N LEU A 99 1.41 0.96 11.37
CA LEU A 99 1.50 0.32 12.69
C LEU A 99 2.35 1.12 13.67
N ARG A 100 3.46 1.70 13.21
CA ARG A 100 4.27 2.60 14.03
C ARG A 100 3.46 3.83 14.46
N GLU A 101 2.81 4.50 13.52
CA GLU A 101 1.99 5.69 13.79
C GLU A 101 0.79 5.36 14.71
N MET A 102 0.11 4.23 14.48
CA MET A 102 -0.99 3.77 15.34
C MET A 102 -0.53 3.55 16.79
N LYS A 103 0.64 2.90 16.94
CA LYS A 103 1.21 2.70 18.28
C LYS A 103 1.55 4.01 18.97
N GLU A 104 2.20 4.94 18.28
CA GLU A 104 2.56 6.26 18.84
C GLU A 104 1.32 7.07 19.27
N ILE A 105 0.23 6.99 18.49
CA ILE A 105 -1.04 7.64 18.81
C ILE A 105 -1.67 7.00 20.06
N ALA A 106 -1.72 5.68 20.10
CA ALA A 106 -2.29 4.95 21.22
C ALA A 106 -1.49 5.14 22.54
N ASP A 107 -0.15 5.17 22.45
CA ASP A 107 0.73 5.42 23.59
C ASP A 107 0.49 6.83 24.22
N ARG A 108 -0.06 7.76 23.45
CA ARG A 108 -0.49 9.10 23.93
C ARG A 108 -1.94 9.13 24.44
N GLY A 109 -2.61 7.97 24.54
CA GLY A 109 -4.01 7.86 24.94
C GLY A 109 -5.00 8.39 23.88
N ARG A 110 -4.58 8.51 22.61
CA ARG A 110 -5.44 8.97 21.53
C ARG A 110 -5.84 7.81 20.62
N ILE A 111 -6.86 8.02 19.79
CA ILE A 111 -7.42 7.01 18.89
C ILE A 111 -6.87 7.21 17.49
N PRO A 112 -6.16 6.22 16.90
CA PRO A 112 -5.79 6.27 15.49
C PRO A 112 -7.02 6.30 14.60
N LEU A 113 -7.13 7.31 13.72
CA LEU A 113 -8.19 7.46 12.72
C LEU A 113 -7.55 7.28 11.33
N LEU A 114 -7.73 6.10 10.75
CA LEU A 114 -7.20 5.76 9.41
C LEU A 114 -8.20 6.20 8.35
N VAL A 115 -7.78 7.15 7.49
CA VAL A 115 -8.66 7.79 6.51
C VAL A 115 -8.12 7.62 5.10
N GLY A 116 -8.91 7.06 4.18
CA GLY A 116 -8.46 6.98 2.80
C GLY A 116 -9.29 6.12 1.85
N GLY A 117 -8.77 5.98 0.63
CA GLY A 117 -9.40 5.26 -0.46
C GLY A 117 -8.61 4.04 -0.96
N THR A 118 -7.38 3.82 -0.51
CA THR A 118 -6.54 2.72 -0.97
C THR A 118 -6.90 1.41 -0.25
N MET A 119 -7.93 0.71 -0.77
CA MET A 119 -8.47 -0.51 -0.14
C MET A 119 -7.43 -1.61 0.06
N LEU A 120 -6.42 -1.71 -0.82
CA LEU A 120 -5.30 -2.64 -0.66
C LEU A 120 -4.55 -2.42 0.65
N TYR A 121 -4.36 -1.16 1.05
CA TYR A 121 -3.67 -0.81 2.29
C TYR A 121 -4.48 -1.21 3.53
N PHE A 122 -5.79 -0.94 3.53
CA PHE A 122 -6.68 -1.41 4.60
C PHE A 122 -6.70 -2.93 4.70
N LYS A 123 -6.83 -3.62 3.56
CA LYS A 123 -6.79 -5.08 3.52
C LYS A 123 -5.47 -5.62 4.06
N ALA A 124 -4.35 -5.07 3.61
CA ALA A 124 -3.02 -5.49 4.05
C ALA A 124 -2.81 -5.28 5.56
N LEU A 125 -3.37 -4.21 6.13
CA LEU A 125 -3.28 -3.93 7.55
C LEU A 125 -4.15 -4.88 8.38
N LEU A 126 -5.37 -5.20 7.92
CA LEU A 126 -6.34 -6.03 8.64
C LEU A 126 -6.07 -7.53 8.50
N GLU A 127 -5.75 -7.98 7.31
CA GLU A 127 -5.59 -9.42 6.98
C GLU A 127 -4.13 -9.85 6.94
N GLY A 128 -3.20 -8.89 6.91
CA GLY A 128 -1.80 -9.13 6.63
C GLY A 128 -1.52 -9.25 5.13
N LEU A 129 -0.25 -9.40 4.81
CA LEU A 129 0.22 -9.65 3.46
C LEU A 129 0.66 -11.10 3.33
N SER A 130 0.33 -11.73 2.21
CA SER A 130 0.88 -13.03 1.85
C SER A 130 2.41 -12.97 1.87
N PRO A 131 3.10 -14.03 2.33
CA PRO A 131 4.55 -14.10 2.39
C PRO A 131 5.16 -14.29 0.99
N LEU A 132 4.87 -13.35 0.09
CA LEU A 132 5.39 -13.34 -1.26
C LEU A 132 6.80 -12.70 -1.27
N PRO A 133 7.67 -13.13 -2.22
CA PRO A 133 8.98 -12.52 -2.37
C PRO A 133 8.87 -11.02 -2.64
N SER A 134 9.87 -10.26 -2.20
CA SER A 134 9.97 -8.83 -2.56
C SER A 134 10.11 -8.68 -4.07
N ALA A 135 9.74 -7.49 -4.57
CA ALA A 135 9.94 -7.17 -5.98
C ALA A 135 11.42 -7.21 -6.36
N ASP A 136 11.72 -7.81 -7.52
CA ASP A 136 13.05 -7.87 -8.09
C ASP A 136 13.06 -7.08 -9.41
N PRO A 137 13.78 -5.94 -9.47
CA PRO A 137 13.84 -5.10 -10.66
C PRO A 137 14.42 -5.82 -11.89
N ALA A 138 15.36 -6.76 -11.70
CA ALA A 138 15.97 -7.48 -12.81
C ALA A 138 14.97 -8.42 -13.46
N ILE A 139 14.26 -9.21 -12.65
CA ILE A 139 13.21 -10.12 -13.13
C ILE A 139 12.07 -9.37 -13.80
N ARG A 140 11.70 -8.19 -13.28
CA ARG A 140 10.69 -7.33 -13.93
C ARG A 140 11.15 -6.85 -15.30
N ALA A 141 12.40 -6.38 -15.40
CA ALA A 141 12.96 -5.95 -16.68
C ALA A 141 13.00 -7.09 -17.71
N GLU A 142 13.29 -8.33 -17.29
CA GLU A 142 13.21 -9.52 -18.15
C GLU A 142 11.78 -9.77 -18.64
N ILE A 143 10.78 -9.74 -17.73
CA ILE A 143 9.37 -9.92 -18.09
C ILE A 143 8.89 -8.82 -19.05
N GLU A 144 9.28 -7.57 -18.83
CA GLU A 144 8.95 -6.46 -19.72
C GLU A 144 9.60 -6.61 -21.11
N ALA A 145 10.85 -7.04 -21.17
CA ALA A 145 11.55 -7.32 -22.43
C ALA A 145 10.89 -8.48 -23.21
N GLU A 146 10.49 -9.53 -22.52
CA GLU A 146 9.73 -10.63 -23.12
C GLU A 146 8.37 -10.17 -23.63
N ALA A 147 7.64 -9.37 -22.83
CA ALA A 147 6.36 -8.78 -23.23
C ALA A 147 6.49 -7.88 -24.46
N ALA A 148 7.57 -7.10 -24.56
CA ALA A 148 7.84 -6.27 -25.73
C ALA A 148 8.11 -7.10 -26.99
N ARG A 149 8.70 -8.28 -26.85
CA ARG A 149 9.02 -9.18 -27.95
C ARG A 149 7.84 -10.11 -28.36
N LEU A 150 7.13 -10.67 -27.39
CA LEU A 150 6.14 -11.73 -27.59
C LEU A 150 4.69 -11.25 -27.43
N GLY A 151 4.50 -10.09 -26.83
CA GLY A 151 3.21 -9.59 -26.41
C GLY A 151 2.72 -10.14 -25.06
N TRP A 152 1.89 -9.37 -24.37
CA TRP A 152 1.33 -9.74 -23.07
C TRP A 152 0.43 -10.99 -23.11
N GLN A 153 -0.19 -11.30 -24.27
CA GLN A 153 -0.98 -12.52 -24.45
C GLN A 153 -0.12 -13.78 -24.27
N ALA A 154 1.08 -13.80 -24.83
CA ALA A 154 1.97 -14.95 -24.71
C ALA A 154 2.40 -15.19 -23.24
N LEU A 155 2.66 -14.12 -22.51
CA LEU A 155 2.98 -14.19 -21.08
C LEU A 155 1.78 -14.64 -20.24
N HIS A 156 0.56 -14.22 -20.63
CA HIS A 156 -0.67 -14.71 -20.00
C HIS A 156 -0.85 -16.21 -20.23
N ASP A 157 -0.61 -16.70 -21.44
CA ASP A 157 -0.69 -18.13 -21.78
C ASP A 157 0.37 -18.94 -21.00
N GLU A 158 1.54 -18.35 -20.72
CA GLU A 158 2.54 -18.92 -19.82
C GLU A 158 1.98 -18.99 -18.38
N LEU A 159 1.39 -17.91 -17.86
CA LEU A 159 0.80 -17.91 -16.54
C LEU A 159 -0.32 -18.95 -16.40
N VAL A 160 -1.20 -19.10 -17.40
CA VAL A 160 -2.26 -20.11 -17.40
C VAL A 160 -1.70 -21.53 -17.27
N ARG A 161 -0.54 -21.81 -17.87
CA ARG A 161 0.13 -23.13 -17.76
C ARG A 161 0.75 -23.36 -16.38
N ILE A 162 1.29 -22.30 -15.75
CA ILE A 162 1.98 -22.37 -14.46
C ILE A 162 0.98 -22.35 -13.31
N ASP A 163 0.03 -21.42 -13.37
CA ASP A 163 -1.01 -21.16 -12.38
C ASP A 163 -2.36 -20.94 -13.08
N PRO A 164 -3.11 -22.01 -13.37
CA PRO A 164 -4.42 -21.90 -14.01
C PRO A 164 -5.41 -21.05 -13.21
N VAL A 165 -5.30 -21.00 -11.89
CA VAL A 165 -6.19 -20.23 -11.03
C VAL A 165 -5.91 -18.73 -11.17
N ALA A 166 -4.65 -18.33 -11.11
CA ALA A 166 -4.25 -16.95 -11.35
C ALA A 166 -4.51 -16.54 -12.81
N GLY A 167 -4.20 -17.40 -13.78
CA GLY A 167 -4.46 -17.16 -15.20
C GLY A 167 -5.92 -16.91 -15.52
N ALA A 168 -6.84 -17.67 -14.93
CA ALA A 168 -8.28 -17.46 -15.11
C ALA A 168 -8.77 -16.13 -14.50
N ARG A 169 -8.05 -15.58 -13.54
CA ARG A 169 -8.46 -14.39 -12.78
C ARG A 169 -7.81 -13.10 -13.28
N ILE A 170 -6.61 -13.19 -13.87
CA ILE A 170 -5.84 -12.04 -14.37
C ILE A 170 -6.11 -11.91 -15.87
N HIS A 171 -6.60 -10.74 -16.28
CA HIS A 171 -6.84 -10.47 -17.70
C HIS A 171 -5.51 -10.24 -18.44
N PRO A 172 -5.32 -10.70 -19.69
CA PRO A 172 -4.07 -10.48 -20.45
C PRO A 172 -3.74 -9.00 -20.68
N ASN A 173 -4.74 -8.11 -20.63
CA ASN A 173 -4.55 -6.65 -20.70
C ASN A 173 -4.30 -6.00 -19.32
N ASP A 174 -3.94 -6.78 -18.30
CA ASP A 174 -3.48 -6.27 -17.00
C ASP A 174 -2.00 -6.61 -16.81
N PRO A 175 -1.09 -5.85 -17.46
CA PRO A 175 0.34 -6.11 -17.42
C PRO A 175 0.92 -6.06 -16.02
N GLN A 176 0.38 -5.22 -15.15
CA GLN A 176 0.88 -5.06 -13.78
C GLN A 176 0.65 -6.32 -12.95
N ARG A 177 -0.56 -6.88 -12.98
CA ARG A 177 -0.88 -8.11 -12.23
C ARG A 177 -0.21 -9.32 -12.86
N LEU A 178 -0.16 -9.37 -14.19
CA LEU A 178 0.49 -10.45 -14.93
C LEU A 178 1.99 -10.50 -14.64
N SER A 179 2.68 -9.33 -14.75
CA SER A 179 4.09 -9.21 -14.40
C SER A 179 4.36 -9.63 -12.97
N ARG A 180 3.51 -9.21 -12.02
CA ARG A 180 3.68 -9.59 -10.61
C ARG A 180 3.49 -11.10 -10.37
N ALA A 181 2.53 -11.74 -11.01
CA ALA A 181 2.32 -13.19 -10.86
C ALA A 181 3.52 -13.99 -11.39
N LEU A 182 4.01 -13.63 -12.58
CA LEU A 182 5.19 -14.27 -13.17
C LEU A 182 6.47 -14.00 -12.34
N GLU A 183 6.65 -12.76 -11.85
CA GLU A 183 7.76 -12.41 -10.96
C GLU A 183 7.78 -13.31 -9.71
N VAL A 184 6.63 -13.44 -9.04
CA VAL A 184 6.51 -14.30 -7.84
C VAL A 184 6.91 -15.73 -8.16
N TYR A 185 6.41 -16.28 -9.27
CA TYR A 185 6.75 -17.62 -9.69
C TYR A 185 8.24 -17.78 -10.02
N ARG A 186 8.83 -16.84 -10.80
CA ARG A 186 10.24 -16.91 -11.20
C ARG A 186 11.20 -16.80 -10.01
N ILE A 187 10.82 -16.06 -8.96
CA ILE A 187 11.63 -15.93 -7.73
C ILE A 187 11.48 -17.16 -6.83
N SER A 188 10.25 -17.65 -6.64
CA SER A 188 9.94 -18.61 -5.59
C SER A 188 9.75 -20.05 -6.07
N GLY A 189 9.49 -20.27 -7.37
CA GLY A 189 9.04 -21.53 -7.92
C GLY A 189 7.64 -21.97 -7.45
N LYS A 190 6.88 -21.06 -6.81
CA LYS A 190 5.54 -21.34 -6.24
C LYS A 190 4.50 -20.42 -6.84
N THR A 191 3.27 -20.91 -6.94
CA THR A 191 2.08 -20.20 -7.40
C THR A 191 1.22 -19.77 -6.21
#